data_4612ba3dfaef7c93a239c412850a4026
#
_entry.id   4612ba3dfaef7c93a239c412850a4026
#
_cell.length_a   1.000
_cell.length_b   1.000
_cell.length_c   1.000
_cell.angle_alpha   90.00
_cell.angle_beta   90.00
_cell.angle_gamma   90.00
#
_symmetry.space_group_name_H-M   'P 1'
#
loop_
_entity.id
_entity.type
_entity.pdbx_description
1 polymer ?
#
loop_
_entity_poly.entity_id
_entity_poly.type
_entity_poly.pdbx_seq_one_letter_code
_entity_poly.pdbx_strand_id
1 'polypeptide(L)'
;MEPMGRKKRRPRRSFTPEFKAEIVELCSRGDRSVGQVAKDFDLTETAVRQWVVQAERDAGTRSDGLTTDEREELARLRRENRRLTEDVEILKRATAFFAKEIR
;
A
#
# COMPACT_ATOMS: atom_id res chain seq x y z
N MET A 1 34.21 12.21 2.08
CA MET A 1 33.70 12.85 3.29
C MET A 1 32.19 12.99 3.19
N GLU A 2 31.46 12.47 4.18
CA GLU A 2 30.02 12.57 4.17
C GLU A 2 29.59 14.02 4.34
N PRO A 3 28.56 14.47 3.58
CA PRO A 3 28.04 15.81 3.77
C PRO A 3 27.49 15.97 5.17
N MET A 4 27.92 16.99 5.84
CA MET A 4 27.42 17.33 7.17
C MET A 4 25.93 17.58 7.12
N GLY A 5 25.17 17.00 8.05
CA GLY A 5 23.74 17.16 8.14
C GLY A 5 22.90 16.16 7.38
N ARG A 6 23.49 15.27 6.63
CA ARG A 6 22.74 14.18 6.00
C ARG A 6 22.57 13.04 6.99
N LYS A 7 21.37 12.92 7.52
CA LYS A 7 21.01 11.76 8.32
C LYS A 7 20.84 10.56 7.39
N LYS A 8 21.46 9.44 7.77
CA LYS A 8 21.15 8.17 7.09
C LYS A 8 19.65 7.89 7.23
N ARG A 9 18.98 7.63 6.12
CA ARG A 9 17.61 7.18 6.18
C ARG A 9 17.56 5.87 6.93
N ARG A 10 16.62 5.76 7.86
CA ARG A 10 16.32 4.47 8.47
C ARG A 10 15.92 3.49 7.36
N PRO A 11 16.40 2.25 7.37
CA PRO A 11 15.90 1.25 6.44
C PRO A 11 14.38 1.15 6.58
N ARG A 12 13.69 0.98 5.47
CA ARG A 12 12.25 0.75 5.51
C ARG A 12 11.99 -0.52 6.29
N ARG A 13 11.25 -0.37 7.36
CA ARG A 13 10.81 -1.51 8.16
C ARG A 13 9.57 -2.11 7.51
N SER A 14 9.56 -3.42 7.37
CA SER A 14 8.38 -4.18 6.97
C SER A 14 7.72 -4.78 8.18
N PHE A 15 6.40 -4.74 8.21
CA PHE A 15 5.63 -5.30 9.32
C PHE A 15 4.65 -6.32 8.78
N THR A 16 4.55 -7.45 9.48
CA THR A 16 3.60 -8.50 9.10
C THR A 16 2.16 -8.05 9.44
N PRO A 17 1.15 -8.60 8.74
CA PRO A 17 -0.24 -8.31 9.09
C PRO A 17 -0.57 -8.69 10.53
N GLU A 18 0.02 -9.76 11.06
CA GLU A 18 -0.18 -10.21 12.43
C GLU A 18 0.33 -9.19 13.44
N PHE A 19 1.50 -8.62 13.19
CA PHE A 19 2.07 -7.58 14.04
C PHE A 19 1.18 -6.35 14.06
N LYS A 20 0.73 -5.90 12.89
CA LYS A 20 -0.17 -4.74 12.78
C LYS A 20 -1.46 -4.97 13.54
N ALA A 21 -2.03 -6.18 13.44
CA ALA A 21 -3.25 -6.53 14.16
C ALA A 21 -3.06 -6.47 15.67
N GLU A 22 -1.92 -6.93 16.17
CA GLU A 22 -1.61 -6.85 17.60
C GLU A 22 -1.52 -5.40 18.06
N ILE A 23 -0.87 -4.54 17.29
CA ILE A 23 -0.75 -3.11 17.61
C ILE A 23 -2.13 -2.46 17.63
N VAL A 24 -2.98 -2.75 16.64
CA VAL A 24 -4.34 -2.22 16.58
C VAL A 24 -5.14 -2.67 17.80
N GLU A 25 -5.01 -3.93 18.20
CA GLU A 25 -5.70 -4.46 19.35
C GLU A 25 -5.28 -3.74 20.63
N LEU A 26 -3.99 -3.49 20.80
CA LEU A 26 -3.49 -2.72 21.95
C LEU A 26 -4.09 -1.33 22.02
N CYS A 27 -4.25 -0.68 20.86
CA CYS A 27 -4.89 0.62 20.79
C CYS A 27 -6.38 0.55 21.13
N SER A 28 -7.06 -0.51 20.72
CA SER A 28 -8.50 -0.67 20.96
C SER A 28 -8.85 -0.99 22.41
N ARG A 29 -7.91 -1.57 23.16
CA ARG A 29 -8.11 -1.85 24.59
C ARG A 29 -8.24 -0.60 25.45
N GLY A 30 -7.74 0.52 24.95
CA GLY A 30 -7.84 1.79 25.64
C GLY A 30 -6.89 1.99 26.81
N ASP A 31 -6.04 1.02 27.10
CA ASP A 31 -5.07 1.10 28.19
C ASP A 31 -3.95 2.09 27.90
N ARG A 32 -3.65 2.31 26.64
CA ARG A 32 -2.59 3.20 26.18
C ARG A 32 -3.09 4.03 25.02
N SER A 33 -2.60 5.27 24.93
CA SER A 33 -2.88 6.11 23.77
C SER A 33 -2.10 5.60 22.56
N VAL A 34 -2.54 6.02 21.37
CA VAL A 34 -1.85 5.70 20.12
C VAL A 34 -0.39 6.14 20.17
N GLY A 35 -0.15 7.35 20.70
CA GLY A 35 1.22 7.86 20.86
C GLY A 35 2.07 6.99 21.79
N GLN A 36 1.50 6.50 22.87
CA GLN A 36 2.21 5.66 23.81
C GLN A 36 2.56 4.30 23.19
N VAL A 37 1.62 3.68 22.50
CA VAL A 37 1.85 2.42 21.79
C VAL A 37 2.95 2.59 20.74
N ALA A 38 2.90 3.66 19.97
CA ALA A 38 3.92 3.94 18.97
C ALA A 38 5.31 4.06 19.60
N LYS A 39 5.40 4.76 20.72
CA LYS A 39 6.66 4.93 21.45
C LYS A 39 7.18 3.60 21.98
N ASP A 40 6.31 2.79 22.56
CA ASP A 40 6.67 1.51 23.18
C ASP A 40 7.25 0.52 22.15
N PHE A 41 6.79 0.57 20.92
CA PHE A 41 7.20 -0.35 19.86
C PHE A 41 8.12 0.29 18.81
N ASP A 42 8.63 1.50 19.11
CA ASP A 42 9.48 2.26 18.18
C ASP A 42 8.84 2.44 16.80
N LEU A 43 7.58 2.86 16.81
CA LEU A 43 6.79 3.14 15.63
C LEU A 43 6.46 4.62 15.57
N THR A 44 6.11 5.10 14.38
CA THR A 44 5.58 6.45 14.26
C THR A 44 4.10 6.45 14.64
N GLU A 45 3.65 7.52 15.25
CA GLU A 45 2.23 7.68 15.58
C GLU A 45 1.36 7.65 14.32
N THR A 46 1.86 8.26 13.23
CA THR A 46 1.17 8.27 11.94
C THR A 46 0.94 6.85 11.42
N ALA A 47 1.96 5.99 11.48
CA ALA A 47 1.82 4.61 11.03
C ALA A 47 0.78 3.85 11.86
N VAL A 48 0.83 3.99 13.18
CA VAL A 48 -0.13 3.32 14.07
C VAL A 48 -1.55 3.80 13.78
N ARG A 49 -1.75 5.09 13.62
CA ARG A 49 -3.08 5.64 13.27
C ARG A 49 -3.59 5.12 11.95
N GLN A 50 -2.73 5.03 10.95
CA GLN A 50 -3.11 4.46 9.66
C GLN A 50 -3.55 3.01 9.78
N TRP A 51 -2.85 2.21 10.59
CA TRP A 51 -3.23 0.82 10.82
C TRP A 51 -4.59 0.70 11.52
N VAL A 52 -4.84 1.55 12.50
CA VAL A 52 -6.13 1.58 13.20
C VAL A 52 -7.26 1.94 12.23
N VAL A 53 -7.07 2.98 11.42
CA VAL A 53 -8.06 3.41 10.44
C VAL A 53 -8.32 2.30 9.42
N GLN A 54 -7.27 1.66 8.92
CA GLN A 54 -7.42 0.57 7.95
C GLN A 54 -8.15 -0.64 8.56
N ALA A 55 -7.85 -0.97 9.81
CA ALA A 55 -8.55 -2.04 10.51
C ALA A 55 -10.04 -1.73 10.67
N GLU A 56 -10.39 -0.49 10.95
CA GLU A 56 -11.78 -0.06 11.04
C GLU A 56 -12.49 -0.18 9.69
N ARG A 57 -11.81 0.17 8.59
CA ARG A 57 -12.35 0.00 7.24
C ARG A 57 -12.57 -1.47 6.92
N ASP A 58 -11.60 -2.31 7.24
CA ASP A 58 -11.68 -3.75 6.99
C ASP A 58 -12.77 -4.41 7.82
N ALA A 59 -13.03 -3.90 9.03
CA ALA A 59 -14.10 -4.38 9.89
C ALA A 59 -15.49 -3.85 9.48
N GLY A 60 -15.55 -2.93 8.51
CA GLY A 60 -16.81 -2.35 8.05
C GLY A 60 -17.35 -1.25 8.96
N THR A 61 -16.58 -0.79 9.94
CA THR A 61 -17.00 0.29 10.85
C THR A 61 -16.74 1.68 10.28
N ARG A 62 -16.00 1.76 9.17
CA ARG A 62 -15.76 3.00 8.43
C ARG A 62 -16.06 2.77 6.97
N SER A 63 -16.68 3.78 6.35
CA SER A 63 -17.02 3.76 4.92
C SER A 63 -16.24 4.78 4.09
N ASP A 64 -15.26 5.45 4.70
CA ASP A 64 -14.50 6.53 4.06
C ASP A 64 -13.28 6.07 3.27
N GLY A 65 -13.16 4.79 3.00
CA GLY A 65 -12.06 4.26 2.22
C GLY A 65 -12.23 2.78 1.89
N LEU A 66 -11.29 2.28 1.11
CA LEU A 66 -11.28 0.89 0.66
C LEU A 66 -10.76 -0.04 1.75
N THR A 67 -11.29 -1.25 1.80
CA THR A 67 -10.71 -2.33 2.60
C THR A 67 -9.37 -2.75 2.00
N THR A 68 -8.60 -3.51 2.75
CA THR A 68 -7.33 -4.06 2.26
C THR A 68 -7.56 -4.94 1.03
N ASP A 69 -8.56 -5.81 1.07
CA ASP A 69 -8.90 -6.69 -0.05
C ASP A 69 -9.28 -5.89 -1.29
N GLU A 70 -10.08 -4.84 -1.13
CA GLU A 70 -10.47 -3.97 -2.23
C GLU A 70 -9.27 -3.24 -2.83
N ARG A 71 -8.33 -2.78 -2.01
CA ARG A 71 -7.10 -2.15 -2.48
C ARG A 71 -6.25 -3.11 -3.30
N GLU A 72 -6.10 -4.34 -2.82
CA GLU A 72 -5.33 -5.38 -3.52
C GLU A 72 -5.97 -5.72 -4.86
N GLU A 73 -7.29 -5.86 -4.88
CA GLU A 73 -8.05 -6.12 -6.09
C GLU A 73 -7.90 -4.99 -7.10
N LEU A 74 -8.02 -3.74 -6.63
CA LEU A 74 -7.85 -2.57 -7.49
C LEU A 74 -6.44 -2.50 -8.08
N ALA A 75 -5.42 -2.76 -7.27
CA ALA A 75 -4.03 -2.78 -7.74
C ALA A 75 -3.83 -3.87 -8.81
N ARG A 76 -4.38 -5.06 -8.57
CA ARG A 76 -4.32 -6.17 -9.54
C ARG A 76 -4.98 -5.80 -10.85
N LEU A 77 -6.18 -5.23 -10.79
CA LEU A 77 -6.92 -4.83 -11.97
C LEU A 77 -6.20 -3.72 -12.75
N ARG A 78 -5.58 -2.78 -12.06
CA ARG A 78 -4.79 -1.73 -12.70
C ARG A 78 -3.59 -2.29 -13.45
N ARG A 79 -2.89 -3.25 -12.86
CA ARG A 79 -1.76 -3.91 -13.51
C ARG A 79 -2.21 -4.69 -14.74
N GLU A 80 -3.29 -5.44 -14.61
CA GLU A 80 -3.85 -6.21 -15.71
C GLU A 80 -4.31 -5.30 -16.84
N ASN A 81 -5.00 -4.21 -16.51
CA ASN A 81 -5.45 -3.25 -17.50
C ASN A 81 -4.28 -2.61 -18.26
N ARG A 82 -3.21 -2.28 -17.56
CA ARG A 82 -2.00 -1.73 -18.20
C ARG A 82 -1.40 -2.74 -19.17
N ARG A 83 -1.28 -4.01 -18.74
CA ARG A 83 -0.75 -5.07 -19.60
C ARG A 83 -1.60 -5.27 -20.84
N LEU A 84 -2.92 -5.32 -20.68
CA LEU A 84 -3.84 -5.47 -21.82
C LEU A 84 -3.76 -4.28 -22.78
N THR A 85 -3.62 -3.08 -22.24
CA THR A 85 -3.46 -1.87 -23.07
C THR A 85 -2.16 -1.96 -23.87
N GLU A 86 -1.07 -2.39 -23.26
CA GLU A 86 0.21 -2.57 -23.95
C GLU A 86 0.10 -3.64 -25.04
N ASP A 87 -0.57 -4.76 -24.76
CA ASP A 87 -0.77 -5.83 -25.74
C ASP A 87 -1.59 -5.32 -26.94
N VAL A 88 -2.63 -4.54 -26.69
CA VAL A 88 -3.44 -3.94 -27.77
C VAL A 88 -2.57 -3.01 -28.61
N GLU A 89 -1.73 -2.19 -28.02
CA GLU A 89 -0.85 -1.29 -28.75
C GLU A 89 0.15 -2.07 -29.63
N ILE A 90 0.72 -3.13 -29.10
CA ILE A 90 1.63 -4.00 -29.86
C ILE A 90 0.90 -4.62 -31.05
N LEU A 91 -0.30 -5.15 -30.83
CA LEU A 91 -1.09 -5.76 -31.90
C LEU A 91 -1.48 -4.75 -32.98
N LYS A 92 -1.83 -3.52 -32.58
CA LYS A 92 -2.13 -2.45 -33.53
C LYS A 92 -0.93 -2.12 -34.42
N ARG A 93 0.24 -2.03 -33.82
CA ARG A 93 1.47 -1.76 -34.57
C ARG A 93 1.81 -2.90 -35.52
N ALA A 94 1.69 -4.15 -35.06
CA ALA A 94 1.91 -5.32 -35.90
C ALA A 94 0.94 -5.35 -37.06
N THR A 95 -0.34 -5.10 -36.83
CA THR A 95 -1.38 -5.06 -37.86
C THR A 95 -1.07 -4.00 -38.89
N ALA A 96 -0.69 -2.82 -38.46
CA ALA A 96 -0.34 -1.73 -39.35
C ALA A 96 0.90 -2.07 -40.20
N PHE A 97 1.88 -2.70 -39.59
CA PHE A 97 3.08 -3.17 -40.28
C PHE A 97 2.73 -4.17 -41.38
N PHE A 98 1.96 -5.21 -41.04
CA PHE A 98 1.56 -6.24 -42.01
C PHE A 98 0.68 -5.66 -43.13
N ALA A 99 -0.23 -4.76 -42.81
CA ALA A 99 -1.06 -4.11 -43.82
C ALA A 99 -0.22 -3.30 -44.80
N LYS A 100 0.86 -2.71 -44.33
CA LYS A 100 1.79 -1.93 -45.16
C LYS A 100 2.63 -2.84 -46.08
N GLU A 101 2.97 -4.04 -45.64
CA GLU A 101 3.74 -5.00 -46.40
C GLU A 101 2.92 -5.74 -47.48
N ILE A 102 1.65 -5.91 -47.24
CA ILE A 102 0.71 -6.57 -48.16
C ILE A 102 0.14 -5.51 -49.12
N ARG A 103 0.71 -5.42 -50.26
CA ARG A 103 0.17 -4.57 -51.34
C ARG A 103 -0.40 -5.43 -52.45
#